data_e0473b8512faaa54da571d66c9b85987
#
_entry.id   e0473b8512faaa54da571d66c9b85987
#
_cell.length_a   1.000
_cell.length_b   1.000
_cell.length_c   1.000
_cell.angle_alpha   90.00
_cell.angle_beta   90.00
_cell.angle_gamma   90.00
#
_symmetry.space_group_name_H-M   'P 1'
#
loop_
_entity.id
_entity.type
_entity.pdbx_description
1 polymer ?
#
loop_
_entity_poly.entity_id
_entity_poly.type
_entity_poly.pdbx_seq_one_letter_code
_entity_poly.pdbx_strand_id
1 'polypeptide(L)'
;MNVTGKLLFIALLGFSTFARAETIAFTSEEYAPFNYRDGRQPRGTSVEQVQALMADAGIDYTIEFMPWARAIDRAQTTPMTCIFTTARNPERENRFKWVEPLLVDRNILVAKKGSGVSARNLEEAKRYVVGTQRGDYTETMLRENGFSRLDVASDFKLTLKKLMNDRIDLMPISEMYYEKMRKDGIAVEYVAVLSEQRLGIACNRDFPDSLITRMQGSLDALIARGEQQKIYHKYGLQPAR
;
A
#
# COMPACT_ATOMS: atom_id res chain seq x y z
N MET A 1 73.97 -6.16 39.84
CA MET A 1 72.86 -5.19 39.68
C MET A 1 72.00 -5.69 38.52
N ASN A 2 70.90 -6.42 38.85
CA ASN A 2 70.00 -6.97 37.85
C ASN A 2 68.74 -6.07 37.79
N VAL A 3 68.53 -5.44 36.66
CA VAL A 3 67.31 -4.65 36.37
C VAL A 3 66.39 -5.51 35.54
N THR A 4 65.34 -6.08 36.18
CA THR A 4 64.29 -6.84 35.53
C THR A 4 63.21 -5.88 34.98
N GLY A 5 63.19 -5.64 33.67
CA GLY A 5 62.14 -4.90 32.98
C GLY A 5 60.85 -5.68 32.89
N LYS A 6 59.77 -5.21 33.53
CA LYS A 6 58.40 -5.77 33.40
C LYS A 6 57.76 -5.15 32.12
N LEU A 7 57.57 -5.97 31.09
CA LEU A 7 56.72 -5.62 29.93
C LEU A 7 55.24 -5.69 30.34
N LEU A 8 54.60 -4.54 30.29
CA LEU A 8 53.16 -4.41 30.50
C LEU A 8 52.43 -4.67 29.19
N PHE A 9 51.75 -5.81 29.07
CA PHE A 9 50.93 -6.15 27.91
C PHE A 9 49.54 -5.51 28.12
N ILE A 10 49.28 -4.40 27.38
CA ILE A 10 47.94 -3.78 27.35
C ILE A 10 47.10 -4.55 26.31
N ALA A 11 46.20 -5.39 26.79
CA ALA A 11 45.20 -6.02 25.95
C ALA A 11 44.12 -4.99 25.56
N LEU A 12 44.14 -4.53 24.30
CA LEU A 12 43.03 -3.78 23.71
C LEU A 12 41.82 -4.71 23.54
N LEU A 13 40.89 -4.64 24.47
CA LEU A 13 39.56 -5.22 24.31
C LEU A 13 38.79 -4.38 23.24
N GLY A 14 38.77 -4.88 22.01
CA GLY A 14 37.94 -4.33 20.94
C GLY A 14 36.45 -4.52 21.29
N PHE A 15 35.78 -3.47 21.70
CA PHE A 15 34.32 -3.43 21.79
C PHE A 15 33.75 -3.53 20.36
N SER A 16 33.40 -4.74 19.93
CA SER A 16 32.58 -4.95 18.76
C SER A 16 31.17 -4.45 19.09
N THR A 17 30.85 -3.23 18.70
CA THR A 17 29.48 -2.73 18.69
C THR A 17 28.70 -3.58 17.67
N PHE A 18 27.94 -4.55 18.16
CA PHE A 18 26.91 -5.21 17.34
C PHE A 18 25.93 -4.12 16.90
N ALA A 19 26.07 -3.64 15.68
CA ALA A 19 25.04 -2.85 15.03
C ALA A 19 23.78 -3.72 15.02
N ARG A 20 22.79 -3.38 15.85
CA ARG A 20 21.49 -4.01 15.84
C ARG A 20 20.91 -3.73 14.45
N ALA A 21 20.69 -4.76 13.65
CA ALA A 21 20.02 -4.61 12.38
C ALA A 21 18.67 -3.94 12.63
N GLU A 22 18.47 -2.77 12.03
CA GLU A 22 17.22 -2.02 12.18
C GLU A 22 16.14 -2.78 11.41
N THR A 23 15.14 -3.31 12.12
CA THR A 23 14.01 -4.01 11.53
C THR A 23 12.94 -2.99 11.12
N ILE A 24 12.52 -3.02 9.85
CA ILE A 24 11.45 -2.16 9.35
C ILE A 24 10.09 -2.79 9.64
N ALA A 25 9.19 -2.04 10.27
CA ALA A 25 7.82 -2.46 10.47
C ALA A 25 6.94 -1.98 9.30
N PHE A 26 6.46 -2.90 8.49
CA PHE A 26 5.46 -2.59 7.47
C PHE A 26 4.04 -2.80 8.00
N THR A 27 3.16 -1.85 7.71
CA THR A 27 1.73 -1.95 7.96
C THR A 27 0.95 -1.88 6.65
N SER A 28 -0.21 -2.49 6.59
CA SER A 28 -1.18 -2.32 5.51
C SER A 28 -2.57 -2.80 5.95
N GLU A 29 -3.55 -2.67 5.08
CA GLU A 29 -4.88 -3.25 5.26
C GLU A 29 -5.06 -4.53 4.45
N GLU A 30 -6.20 -5.21 4.62
CA GLU A 30 -6.59 -6.31 3.75
C GLU A 30 -7.34 -5.79 2.52
N TYR A 31 -6.65 -5.74 1.40
CA TYR A 31 -7.15 -5.36 0.09
C TYR A 31 -6.67 -6.36 -0.97
N ALA A 32 -7.30 -7.54 -1.03
CA ALA A 32 -7.00 -8.53 -2.07
C ALA A 32 -7.32 -7.95 -3.47
N PRO A 33 -6.50 -8.25 -4.48
CA PRO A 33 -5.37 -9.17 -4.50
C PRO A 33 -4.01 -8.52 -4.21
N PHE A 34 -3.97 -7.25 -3.77
CA PHE A 34 -2.74 -6.50 -3.55
C PHE A 34 -2.05 -6.88 -2.25
N ASN A 35 -2.81 -6.94 -1.17
CA ASN A 35 -2.32 -7.25 0.18
C ASN A 35 -3.45 -7.91 1.00
N TYR A 36 -3.21 -9.13 1.49
CA TYR A 36 -4.17 -9.87 2.28
C TYR A 36 -3.50 -11.01 3.06
N ARG A 37 -4.24 -11.63 3.98
CA ARG A 37 -3.79 -12.84 4.66
C ARG A 37 -4.34 -14.08 3.95
N ASP A 38 -3.44 -15.05 3.74
CA ASP A 38 -3.77 -16.43 3.41
C ASP A 38 -3.38 -17.29 4.63
N GLY A 39 -4.36 -17.61 5.47
CA GLY A 39 -4.11 -18.13 6.79
C GLY A 39 -3.31 -17.13 7.66
N ARG A 40 -2.08 -17.50 8.02
CA ARG A 40 -1.17 -16.61 8.78
C ARG A 40 -0.14 -15.88 7.89
N GLN A 41 -0.09 -16.21 6.59
CA GLN A 41 0.91 -15.68 5.70
C GLN A 41 0.42 -14.41 4.97
N PRO A 42 1.22 -13.34 4.91
CA PRO A 42 0.94 -12.21 4.06
C PRO A 42 1.09 -12.61 2.60
N ARG A 43 0.12 -12.25 1.77
CA ARG A 43 0.04 -12.53 0.34
C ARG A 43 -0.44 -11.31 -0.44
N GLY A 44 -0.23 -11.34 -1.75
CA GLY A 44 -0.71 -10.32 -2.67
C GLY A 44 0.41 -9.67 -3.46
N THR A 45 0.05 -8.94 -4.52
CA THR A 45 1.05 -8.38 -5.44
C THR A 45 1.97 -7.37 -4.77
N SER A 46 1.44 -6.50 -3.92
CA SER A 46 2.26 -5.52 -3.20
C SER A 46 3.09 -6.19 -2.11
N VAL A 47 2.53 -7.21 -1.43
CA VAL A 47 3.28 -8.00 -0.44
C VAL A 47 4.48 -8.67 -1.07
N GLU A 48 4.30 -9.37 -2.22
CA GLU A 48 5.41 -10.07 -2.88
C GLU A 48 6.47 -9.10 -3.39
N GLN A 49 6.08 -7.91 -3.87
CA GLN A 49 7.05 -6.88 -4.25
C GLN A 49 7.84 -6.36 -3.03
N VAL A 50 7.16 -6.08 -1.90
CA VAL A 50 7.84 -5.69 -0.65
C VAL A 50 8.78 -6.80 -0.19
N GLN A 51 8.37 -8.05 -0.20
CA GLN A 51 9.22 -9.19 0.16
C GLN A 51 10.44 -9.30 -0.75
N ALA A 52 10.26 -9.18 -2.06
CA ALA A 52 11.34 -9.27 -3.04
C ALA A 52 12.35 -8.12 -2.90
N LEU A 53 11.86 -6.87 -2.80
CA LEU A 53 12.76 -5.72 -2.65
C LEU A 53 13.51 -5.74 -1.31
N MET A 54 12.89 -6.20 -0.23
CA MET A 54 13.54 -6.30 1.08
C MET A 54 14.59 -7.40 1.12
N ALA A 55 14.34 -8.53 0.44
CA ALA A 55 15.31 -9.60 0.26
C ALA A 55 16.53 -9.12 -0.55
N ASP A 56 16.30 -8.41 -1.66
CA ASP A 56 17.35 -7.82 -2.51
C ASP A 56 18.13 -6.74 -1.74
N ALA A 57 17.44 -5.91 -0.96
CA ALA A 57 18.05 -4.91 -0.10
C ALA A 57 18.80 -5.51 1.10
N GLY A 58 18.56 -6.75 1.50
CA GLY A 58 19.15 -7.38 2.68
C GLY A 58 18.76 -6.67 3.99
N ILE A 59 17.49 -6.28 4.14
CA ILE A 59 16.97 -5.57 5.30
C ILE A 59 15.90 -6.41 5.98
N ASP A 60 16.01 -6.59 7.30
CA ASP A 60 15.01 -7.29 8.10
C ASP A 60 13.73 -6.48 8.22
N TYR A 61 12.58 -7.16 8.19
CA TYR A 61 11.29 -6.51 8.26
C TYR A 61 10.20 -7.40 8.87
N THR A 62 9.09 -6.76 9.24
CA THR A 62 7.84 -7.41 9.62
C THR A 62 6.68 -6.83 8.81
N ILE A 63 5.59 -7.60 8.62
CA ILE A 63 4.35 -7.12 7.99
C ILE A 63 3.19 -7.39 8.93
N GLU A 64 2.41 -6.34 9.22
CA GLU A 64 1.20 -6.43 10.03
C GLU A 64 0.01 -5.79 9.30
N PHE A 65 -1.13 -6.52 9.24
CA PHE A 65 -2.37 -5.99 8.68
C PHE A 65 -3.30 -5.48 9.79
N MET A 66 -3.89 -4.31 9.53
CA MET A 66 -4.84 -3.66 10.44
C MET A 66 -5.77 -2.75 9.63
N PRO A 67 -6.86 -2.20 10.21
CA PRO A 67 -7.69 -1.22 9.52
C PRO A 67 -6.86 -0.05 8.99
N TRP A 68 -7.17 0.41 7.76
CA TRP A 68 -6.40 1.44 7.03
C TRP A 68 -6.05 2.67 7.88
N ALA A 69 -7.06 3.26 8.53
CA ALA A 69 -6.86 4.46 9.33
C ALA A 69 -5.81 4.27 10.46
N ARG A 70 -5.73 3.06 11.04
CA ARG A 70 -4.71 2.72 12.04
C ARG A 70 -3.35 2.49 11.39
N ALA A 71 -3.33 1.83 10.22
CA ALA A 71 -2.09 1.52 9.52
C ALA A 71 -1.37 2.81 9.10
N ILE A 72 -2.08 3.77 8.53
CA ILE A 72 -1.51 5.05 8.08
C ILE A 72 -1.09 5.94 9.26
N ASP A 73 -1.89 5.98 10.33
CA ASP A 73 -1.53 6.70 11.55
C ASP A 73 -0.25 6.13 12.17
N ARG A 74 -0.14 4.80 12.27
CA ARG A 74 1.06 4.14 12.80
C ARG A 74 2.31 4.43 11.97
N ALA A 75 2.22 4.39 10.65
CA ALA A 75 3.34 4.74 9.77
C ALA A 75 3.74 6.22 9.91
N GLN A 76 2.80 7.10 10.19
CA GLN A 76 3.05 8.52 10.38
C GLN A 76 3.69 8.84 11.74
N THR A 77 3.30 8.13 12.80
CA THR A 77 3.64 8.47 14.18
C THR A 77 4.74 7.62 14.80
N THR A 78 5.04 6.45 14.21
CA THR A 78 6.02 5.50 14.77
C THR A 78 7.29 5.46 13.92
N PRO A 79 8.47 5.74 14.49
CA PRO A 79 9.74 5.59 13.79
C PRO A 79 9.93 4.18 13.20
N MET A 80 10.75 4.06 12.15
CA MET A 80 11.05 2.81 11.45
C MET A 80 9.82 2.05 10.95
N THR A 81 8.70 2.76 10.75
CA THR A 81 7.45 2.18 10.25
C THR A 81 7.09 2.73 8.88
N CYS A 82 6.68 1.84 7.99
CA CYS A 82 6.18 2.16 6.66
C CYS A 82 4.80 1.54 6.45
N ILE A 83 3.99 2.15 5.62
CA ILE A 83 2.75 1.58 5.08
C ILE A 83 2.91 1.37 3.58
N PHE A 84 2.37 0.29 3.02
CA PHE A 84 2.46 0.03 1.59
C PHE A 84 1.08 -0.07 0.92
N THR A 85 1.07 -0.06 -0.42
CA THR A 85 -0.13 0.09 -1.26
C THR A 85 -0.83 1.44 -0.98
N THR A 86 -0.02 2.46 -0.76
CA THR A 86 -0.46 3.78 -0.35
C THR A 86 -0.43 4.73 -1.53
N ALA A 87 -1.56 5.39 -1.82
CA ALA A 87 -1.63 6.42 -2.85
C ALA A 87 -0.80 7.64 -2.44
N ARG A 88 0.15 8.04 -3.30
CA ARG A 88 0.88 9.29 -3.18
C ARG A 88 0.04 10.41 -3.79
N ASN A 89 -0.26 11.41 -3.00
CA ASN A 89 -1.06 12.57 -3.38
C ASN A 89 -0.54 13.84 -2.67
N PRO A 90 -0.98 15.05 -3.04
CA PRO A 90 -0.51 16.30 -2.43
C PRO A 90 -0.68 16.37 -0.91
N GLU A 91 -1.77 15.82 -0.37
CA GLU A 91 -2.03 15.79 1.07
C GLU A 91 -0.98 14.99 1.84
N ARG A 92 -0.47 13.89 1.24
CA ARG A 92 0.45 12.94 1.86
C ARG A 92 1.91 13.19 1.50
N GLU A 93 2.17 14.01 0.47
CA GLU A 93 3.51 14.24 -0.10
C GLU A 93 4.56 14.56 0.97
N ASN A 94 4.28 15.51 1.83
CA ASN A 94 5.21 15.98 2.86
C ASN A 94 5.07 15.27 4.21
N ARG A 95 4.17 14.29 4.32
CA ARG A 95 3.93 13.54 5.56
C ARG A 95 4.76 12.26 5.64
N PHE A 96 5.27 11.80 4.50
CA PHE A 96 6.00 10.53 4.38
C PHE A 96 7.23 10.68 3.49
N LYS A 97 8.13 9.69 3.59
CA LYS A 97 9.17 9.42 2.60
C LYS A 97 8.72 8.23 1.75
N TRP A 98 8.99 8.27 0.44
CA TRP A 98 8.36 7.40 -0.52
C TRP A 98 9.34 6.45 -1.21
N VAL A 99 8.87 5.21 -1.46
CA VAL A 99 9.48 4.23 -2.36
C VAL A 99 8.39 3.78 -3.32
N GLU A 100 8.54 4.02 -4.63
CA GLU A 100 7.48 3.82 -5.62
C GLU A 100 8.03 3.61 -7.05
N PRO A 101 7.23 3.08 -8.01
CA PRO A 101 5.84 2.64 -7.84
C PRO A 101 5.75 1.14 -7.49
N LEU A 102 4.89 0.80 -6.53
CA LEU A 102 4.42 -0.60 -6.41
C LEU A 102 3.30 -0.90 -7.39
N LEU A 103 2.51 0.11 -7.77
CA LEU A 103 1.41 0.01 -8.72
C LEU A 103 1.15 1.38 -9.35
N VAL A 104 0.93 1.41 -10.65
CA VAL A 104 0.34 2.55 -11.38
C VAL A 104 -0.97 2.07 -11.98
N ASP A 105 -2.06 2.75 -11.64
CA ASP A 105 -3.40 2.31 -11.99
C ASP A 105 -4.38 3.50 -12.01
N ARG A 106 -5.62 3.25 -12.38
CA ARG A 106 -6.72 4.19 -12.22
C ARG A 106 -7.62 3.76 -11.07
N ASN A 107 -8.14 4.74 -10.35
CA ASN A 107 -9.25 4.53 -9.44
C ASN A 107 -10.54 4.86 -10.19
N ILE A 108 -11.48 3.93 -10.22
CA ILE A 108 -12.74 4.04 -10.94
C ILE A 108 -13.91 3.88 -9.99
N LEU A 109 -15.03 4.54 -10.29
CA LEU A 109 -16.30 4.26 -9.64
C LEU A 109 -16.95 3.05 -10.32
N VAL A 110 -17.40 2.11 -9.50
CA VAL A 110 -18.16 0.95 -9.94
C VAL A 110 -19.50 0.87 -9.23
N ALA A 111 -20.48 0.27 -9.92
CA ALA A 111 -21.78 -0.10 -9.39
C ALA A 111 -21.93 -1.63 -9.36
N LYS A 112 -22.87 -2.15 -8.58
CA LYS A 112 -23.34 -3.52 -8.74
C LYS A 112 -24.09 -3.62 -10.06
N LYS A 113 -23.79 -4.63 -10.86
CA LYS A 113 -24.45 -4.87 -12.15
C LYS A 113 -25.96 -5.06 -11.97
N GLY A 114 -26.73 -4.29 -12.71
CA GLY A 114 -28.18 -4.33 -12.65
C GLY A 114 -28.81 -3.60 -11.46
N SER A 115 -28.04 -2.76 -10.74
CA SER A 115 -28.55 -1.94 -9.63
C SER A 115 -29.43 -0.77 -10.06
N GLY A 116 -29.49 -0.47 -11.37
CA GLY A 116 -30.21 0.69 -11.89
C GLY A 116 -29.42 2.00 -11.86
N VAL A 117 -28.13 1.99 -11.51
CA VAL A 117 -27.24 3.12 -11.63
C VAL A 117 -27.09 3.46 -13.13
N SER A 118 -27.38 4.70 -13.47
CA SER A 118 -27.33 5.20 -14.86
C SER A 118 -26.35 6.35 -15.08
N ALA A 119 -25.42 6.57 -14.14
CA ALA A 119 -24.39 7.58 -14.28
C ALA A 119 -23.36 7.19 -15.35
N ARG A 120 -22.93 8.17 -16.16
CA ARG A 120 -21.95 8.00 -17.25
C ARG A 120 -20.67 8.83 -17.04
N ASN A 121 -20.67 9.66 -16.01
CA ASN A 121 -19.57 10.53 -15.63
C ASN A 121 -19.66 10.89 -14.14
N LEU A 122 -18.66 11.58 -13.60
CA LEU A 122 -18.61 11.94 -12.19
C LEU A 122 -19.75 12.87 -11.77
N GLU A 123 -20.18 13.80 -12.62
CA GLU A 123 -21.27 14.73 -12.29
C GLU A 123 -22.60 13.98 -12.08
N GLU A 124 -22.92 13.07 -12.98
CA GLU A 124 -24.11 12.23 -12.85
C GLU A 124 -24.01 11.27 -11.64
N ALA A 125 -22.80 10.87 -11.27
CA ALA A 125 -22.55 9.98 -10.14
C ALA A 125 -22.83 10.65 -8.78
N LYS A 126 -22.76 11.98 -8.65
CA LYS A 126 -22.96 12.72 -7.40
C LYS A 126 -24.32 12.53 -6.74
N ARG A 127 -25.35 12.16 -7.49
CA ARG A 127 -26.71 11.89 -6.99
C ARG A 127 -26.83 10.57 -6.22
N TYR A 128 -25.87 9.68 -6.34
CA TYR A 128 -25.86 8.35 -5.74
C TYR A 128 -25.14 8.33 -4.40
N VAL A 129 -25.43 7.30 -3.59
CA VAL A 129 -24.68 7.03 -2.36
C VAL A 129 -23.37 6.35 -2.70
N VAL A 130 -22.26 6.98 -2.38
CA VAL A 130 -20.91 6.44 -2.65
C VAL A 130 -20.31 5.92 -1.36
N GLY A 131 -19.97 4.64 -1.34
CA GLY A 131 -19.23 4.04 -0.23
C GLY A 131 -17.73 4.28 -0.38
N THR A 132 -17.08 4.60 0.73
CA THR A 132 -15.63 4.68 0.84
C THR A 132 -15.19 4.20 2.22
N GLN A 133 -13.91 4.29 2.53
CA GLN A 133 -13.43 3.89 3.85
C GLN A 133 -12.71 5.04 4.57
N ARG A 134 -12.76 4.97 5.90
CA ARG A 134 -12.23 6.03 6.77
C ARG A 134 -10.74 6.23 6.58
N GLY A 135 -10.34 7.49 6.36
CA GLY A 135 -8.94 7.89 6.19
C GLY A 135 -8.34 7.46 4.86
N ASP A 136 -9.12 6.87 3.96
CA ASP A 136 -8.70 6.66 2.59
C ASP A 136 -8.72 7.99 1.82
N TYR A 137 -7.78 8.14 0.87
CA TYR A 137 -7.69 9.38 0.08
C TYR A 137 -8.93 9.61 -0.78
N THR A 138 -9.68 8.56 -1.13
CA THR A 138 -10.92 8.67 -1.89
C THR A 138 -12.02 9.36 -1.08
N GLU A 139 -12.00 9.31 0.26
CA GLU A 139 -12.96 10.05 1.08
C GLU A 139 -12.78 11.57 0.88
N THR A 140 -11.56 12.07 1.00
CA THR A 140 -11.24 13.50 0.77
C THR A 140 -11.55 13.88 -0.67
N MET A 141 -11.07 13.10 -1.63
CA MET A 141 -11.27 13.34 -3.06
C MET A 141 -12.76 13.41 -3.44
N LEU A 142 -13.59 12.49 -2.96
CA LEU A 142 -15.02 12.50 -3.23
C LEU A 142 -15.69 13.79 -2.66
N ARG A 143 -15.34 14.20 -1.44
CA ARG A 143 -15.85 15.43 -0.84
C ARG A 143 -15.46 16.67 -1.65
N GLU A 144 -14.18 16.77 -2.04
CA GLU A 144 -13.66 17.88 -2.85
C GLU A 144 -14.30 17.95 -4.23
N ASN A 145 -14.66 16.82 -4.81
CA ASN A 145 -15.41 16.73 -6.06
C ASN A 145 -16.93 16.91 -5.90
N GLY A 146 -17.41 17.27 -4.72
CA GLY A 146 -18.81 17.64 -4.47
C GLY A 146 -19.76 16.45 -4.26
N PHE A 147 -19.25 15.28 -3.92
CA PHE A 147 -20.09 14.15 -3.51
C PHE A 147 -20.58 14.38 -2.07
N SER A 148 -21.87 14.58 -1.89
CA SER A 148 -22.47 14.87 -0.57
C SER A 148 -23.03 13.64 0.14
N ARG A 149 -23.26 12.54 -0.58
CA ARG A 149 -23.89 11.32 -0.07
C ARG A 149 -22.85 10.21 0.09
N LEU A 150 -21.99 10.33 1.13
CA LEU A 150 -20.94 9.37 1.42
C LEU A 150 -21.34 8.42 2.57
N ASP A 151 -21.12 7.13 2.36
CA ASP A 151 -21.14 6.10 3.40
C ASP A 151 -19.70 5.69 3.71
N VAL A 152 -19.19 6.03 4.88
CA VAL A 152 -17.80 5.78 5.28
C VAL A 152 -17.73 4.54 6.15
N ALA A 153 -17.18 3.46 5.60
CA ALA A 153 -16.98 2.18 6.28
C ALA A 153 -15.62 2.12 7.02
N SER A 154 -15.43 1.08 7.81
CA SER A 154 -14.15 0.83 8.52
C SER A 154 -13.07 0.22 7.63
N ASP A 155 -13.47 -0.51 6.59
CA ASP A 155 -12.56 -1.28 5.73
C ASP A 155 -13.18 -1.53 4.33
N PHE A 156 -12.30 -1.91 3.40
CA PHE A 156 -12.67 -2.18 2.01
C PHE A 156 -13.70 -3.32 1.87
N LYS A 157 -13.51 -4.41 2.60
CA LYS A 157 -14.39 -5.59 2.52
C LYS A 157 -15.82 -5.27 2.93
N LEU A 158 -15.98 -4.43 3.96
CA LEU A 158 -17.30 -3.96 4.40
C LEU A 158 -17.93 -3.05 3.35
N THR A 159 -17.17 -2.14 2.72
CA THR A 159 -17.66 -1.29 1.64
C THR A 159 -18.14 -2.13 0.46
N LEU A 160 -17.34 -3.10 0.01
CA LEU A 160 -17.75 -4.01 -1.07
C LEU A 160 -18.99 -4.82 -0.71
N LYS A 161 -19.09 -5.32 0.53
CA LYS A 161 -20.28 -6.02 1.01
C LYS A 161 -21.52 -5.12 0.98
N LYS A 162 -21.40 -3.83 1.31
CA LYS A 162 -22.52 -2.87 1.21
C LYS A 162 -22.95 -2.69 -0.24
N LEU A 163 -22.02 -2.54 -1.19
CA LEU A 163 -22.31 -2.44 -2.62
C LEU A 163 -23.09 -3.67 -3.11
N MET A 164 -22.59 -4.87 -2.82
CA MET A 164 -23.21 -6.12 -3.28
C MET A 164 -24.57 -6.38 -2.66
N ASN A 165 -24.92 -5.74 -1.52
CA ASN A 165 -26.21 -5.83 -0.85
C ASN A 165 -27.09 -4.57 -1.04
N ASP A 166 -26.82 -3.76 -2.06
CA ASP A 166 -27.60 -2.57 -2.45
C ASP A 166 -27.77 -1.53 -1.30
N ARG A 167 -26.79 -1.47 -0.38
CA ARG A 167 -26.77 -0.49 0.71
C ARG A 167 -26.04 0.81 0.34
N ILE A 168 -25.23 0.76 -0.69
CA ILE A 168 -24.61 1.87 -1.38
C ILE A 168 -24.73 1.62 -2.87
N ASP A 169 -24.72 2.68 -3.66
CA ASP A 169 -24.92 2.61 -5.11
C ASP A 169 -23.58 2.46 -5.86
N LEU A 170 -22.54 3.11 -5.35
CA LEU A 170 -21.23 3.21 -5.98
C LEU A 170 -20.11 2.99 -4.95
N MET A 171 -18.94 2.54 -5.42
CA MET A 171 -17.70 2.60 -4.65
C MET A 171 -16.48 2.81 -5.55
N PRO A 172 -15.43 3.51 -5.09
CA PRO A 172 -14.15 3.57 -5.77
C PRO A 172 -13.38 2.27 -5.59
N ILE A 173 -12.79 1.78 -6.67
CA ILE A 173 -11.86 0.64 -6.66
C ILE A 173 -10.76 0.83 -7.69
N SER A 174 -9.65 0.10 -7.53
CA SER A 174 -8.62 -0.07 -8.55
C SER A 174 -9.22 -0.64 -9.84
N GLU A 175 -8.93 -0.08 -11.00
CA GLU A 175 -9.38 -0.60 -12.29
C GLU A 175 -8.85 -2.00 -12.55
N MET A 176 -7.60 -2.24 -12.16
CA MET A 176 -6.98 -3.57 -12.25
C MET A 176 -7.75 -4.62 -11.43
N TYR A 177 -8.22 -4.24 -10.23
CA TYR A 177 -9.07 -5.11 -9.42
C TYR A 177 -10.45 -5.30 -10.04
N TYR A 178 -11.05 -4.25 -10.61
CA TYR A 178 -12.32 -4.35 -11.35
C TYR A 178 -12.22 -5.35 -12.50
N GLU A 179 -11.16 -5.30 -13.31
CA GLU A 179 -10.96 -6.25 -14.40
C GLU A 179 -10.82 -7.70 -13.90
N LYS A 180 -10.15 -7.89 -12.76
CA LYS A 180 -10.10 -9.20 -12.11
C LYS A 180 -11.49 -9.65 -11.63
N MET A 181 -12.24 -8.79 -10.95
CA MET A 181 -13.61 -9.10 -10.50
C MET A 181 -14.48 -9.52 -11.66
N ARG A 182 -14.40 -8.85 -12.81
CA ARG A 182 -15.14 -9.22 -14.02
C ARG A 182 -14.76 -10.61 -14.54
N LYS A 183 -13.46 -10.92 -14.58
CA LYS A 183 -12.96 -12.24 -14.98
C LYS A 183 -13.43 -13.34 -14.03
N ASP A 184 -13.53 -13.05 -12.74
CA ASP A 184 -14.01 -13.96 -11.71
C ASP A 184 -15.54 -14.08 -11.67
N GLY A 185 -16.26 -13.40 -12.58
CA GLY A 185 -17.73 -13.46 -12.69
C GLY A 185 -18.47 -12.65 -11.62
N ILE A 186 -17.78 -11.75 -10.90
CA ILE A 186 -18.42 -10.87 -9.92
C ILE A 186 -19.22 -9.79 -10.66
N ALA A 187 -20.48 -9.61 -10.26
CA ALA A 187 -21.46 -8.76 -10.94
C ALA A 187 -21.26 -7.28 -10.61
N VAL A 188 -20.20 -6.68 -11.14
CA VAL A 188 -19.90 -5.24 -11.06
C VAL A 188 -19.83 -4.62 -12.45
N GLU A 189 -20.13 -3.33 -12.55
CA GLU A 189 -20.05 -2.55 -13.78
C GLU A 189 -19.32 -1.23 -13.57
N TYR A 190 -18.57 -0.82 -14.59
CA TYR A 190 -17.84 0.44 -14.63
C TYR A 190 -18.79 1.61 -14.77
N VAL A 191 -18.50 2.72 -14.07
CA VAL A 191 -19.26 3.96 -14.16
C VAL A 191 -18.39 5.10 -14.71
N ALA A 192 -17.30 5.44 -14.03
CA ALA A 192 -16.44 6.55 -14.43
C ALA A 192 -15.03 6.42 -13.83
N VAL A 193 -14.03 7.03 -14.45
CA VAL A 193 -12.71 7.25 -13.82
C VAL A 193 -12.85 8.31 -12.73
N LEU A 194 -12.37 8.01 -11.55
CA LEU A 194 -12.29 8.95 -10.43
C LEU A 194 -10.94 9.67 -10.41
N SER A 195 -9.84 8.93 -10.56
CA SER A 195 -8.48 9.47 -10.58
C SER A 195 -7.49 8.50 -11.19
N GLU A 196 -6.34 9.00 -11.64
CA GLU A 196 -5.13 8.20 -11.76
C GLU A 196 -4.49 8.06 -10.39
N GLN A 197 -3.85 6.92 -10.12
CA GLN A 197 -3.19 6.67 -8.85
C GLN A 197 -1.84 6.00 -9.05
N ARG A 198 -0.88 6.48 -8.26
CA ARG A 198 0.42 5.84 -8.09
C ARG A 198 0.50 5.37 -6.64
N LEU A 199 0.63 4.07 -6.45
CA LEU A 199 0.72 3.45 -5.13
C LEU A 199 2.16 3.06 -4.85
N GLY A 200 2.58 3.31 -3.62
CA GLY A 200 3.93 3.02 -3.17
C GLY A 200 4.00 2.57 -1.72
N ILE A 201 5.21 2.59 -1.20
CA ILE A 201 5.53 2.48 0.22
C ILE A 201 5.70 3.90 0.75
N ALA A 202 4.99 4.23 1.82
CA ALA A 202 5.10 5.51 2.52
C ALA A 202 5.69 5.25 3.91
N CYS A 203 6.90 5.72 4.14
CA CYS A 203 7.62 5.55 5.40
C CYS A 203 7.50 6.79 6.27
N ASN A 204 7.61 6.62 7.59
CA ASN A 204 7.66 7.71 8.55
C ASN A 204 8.56 8.85 8.06
N ARG A 205 8.21 10.09 8.37
CA ARG A 205 8.97 11.27 7.91
C ARG A 205 10.42 11.28 8.38
N ASP A 206 10.69 10.74 9.58
CA ASP A 206 12.04 10.66 10.16
C ASP A 206 12.77 9.36 9.76
N PHE A 207 12.23 8.61 8.80
CA PHE A 207 12.85 7.38 8.31
C PHE A 207 14.20 7.69 7.64
N PRO A 208 15.27 6.88 7.83
CA PRO A 208 16.59 7.14 7.27
C PRO A 208 16.59 7.21 5.74
N ASP A 209 17.13 8.30 5.17
CA ASP A 209 17.21 8.48 3.70
C ASP A 209 18.03 7.38 3.02
N SER A 210 19.06 6.87 3.69
CA SER A 210 19.87 5.76 3.18
C SER A 210 19.06 4.48 2.96
N LEU A 211 18.09 4.19 3.84
CA LEU A 211 17.18 3.05 3.70
C LEU A 211 16.16 3.31 2.58
N ILE A 212 15.62 4.52 2.44
CA ILE A 212 14.76 4.90 1.31
C ILE A 212 15.48 4.68 -0.01
N THR A 213 16.70 5.22 -0.14
CA THR A 213 17.51 5.06 -1.36
C THR A 213 17.78 3.60 -1.68
N ARG A 214 18.11 2.80 -0.67
CA ARG A 214 18.38 1.36 -0.83
C ARG A 214 17.14 0.59 -1.25
N MET A 215 15.99 0.83 -0.61
CA MET A 215 14.71 0.22 -0.98
C MET A 215 14.27 0.64 -2.39
N GLN A 216 14.42 1.92 -2.75
CA GLN A 216 14.10 2.39 -4.11
C GLN A 216 14.97 1.71 -5.15
N GLY A 217 16.28 1.64 -4.93
CA GLY A 217 17.20 0.96 -5.85
C GLY A 217 16.83 -0.51 -6.07
N SER A 218 16.45 -1.22 -5.00
CA SER A 218 15.98 -2.61 -5.09
C SER A 218 14.65 -2.73 -5.85
N LEU A 219 13.72 -1.79 -5.65
CA LEU A 219 12.46 -1.75 -6.40
C LEU A 219 12.70 -1.47 -7.89
N ASP A 220 13.55 -0.49 -8.20
CA ASP A 220 13.90 -0.15 -9.59
C ASP A 220 14.55 -1.35 -10.31
N ALA A 221 15.43 -2.08 -9.63
CA ALA A 221 16.05 -3.29 -10.15
C ALA A 221 15.01 -4.40 -10.38
N LEU A 222 14.06 -4.59 -9.46
CA LEU A 222 12.96 -5.55 -9.59
C LEU A 222 12.08 -5.22 -10.82
N ILE A 223 11.77 -3.94 -11.03
CA ILE A 223 11.01 -3.47 -12.19
C ILE A 223 11.80 -3.70 -13.48
N ALA A 224 13.08 -3.32 -13.51
CA ALA A 224 13.95 -3.47 -14.67
C ALA A 224 14.13 -4.94 -15.11
N ARG A 225 14.13 -5.89 -14.15
CA ARG A 225 14.16 -7.34 -14.43
C ARG A 225 12.81 -7.91 -14.86
N GLY A 226 11.74 -7.10 -14.89
CA GLY A 226 10.37 -7.53 -15.22
C GLY A 226 9.71 -8.41 -14.16
N GLU A 227 10.24 -8.46 -12.95
CA GLU A 227 9.71 -9.27 -11.85
C GLU A 227 8.37 -8.70 -11.34
N GLN A 228 8.23 -7.38 -11.28
CA GLN A 228 6.98 -6.72 -10.94
C GLN A 228 5.84 -7.20 -11.86
N GLN A 229 6.09 -7.24 -13.17
CA GLN A 229 5.12 -7.70 -14.15
C GLN A 229 4.76 -9.18 -13.96
N LYS A 230 5.74 -10.03 -13.67
CA LYS A 230 5.50 -11.46 -13.37
C LYS A 230 4.63 -11.64 -12.14
N ILE A 231 4.87 -10.81 -11.10
CA ILE A 231 4.04 -10.81 -9.88
C ILE A 231 2.59 -10.44 -10.23
N TYR A 232 2.34 -9.38 -11.01
CA TYR A 232 0.98 -9.04 -11.43
C TYR A 232 0.29 -10.18 -12.18
N HIS A 233 0.96 -10.76 -13.16
CA HIS A 233 0.42 -11.88 -13.94
C HIS A 233 0.09 -13.11 -13.07
N LYS A 234 0.91 -13.42 -12.08
CA LYS A 234 0.66 -14.50 -11.11
C LYS A 234 -0.69 -14.34 -10.40
N TYR A 235 -1.11 -13.11 -10.13
CA TYR A 235 -2.38 -12.77 -9.48
C TYR A 235 -3.53 -12.49 -10.48
N GLY A 236 -3.29 -12.70 -11.77
CA GLY A 236 -4.28 -12.46 -12.82
C GLY A 236 -4.53 -11.00 -13.11
N LEU A 237 -3.64 -10.11 -12.65
CA LEU A 237 -3.70 -8.68 -12.88
C LEU A 237 -2.94 -8.30 -14.16
N GLN A 238 -3.41 -7.26 -14.84
CA GLN A 238 -2.76 -6.67 -16.00
C GLN A 238 -2.69 -5.16 -15.78
N PRO A 239 -1.47 -4.58 -15.63
CA PRO A 239 -1.33 -3.13 -15.55
C PRO A 239 -1.99 -2.44 -16.74
N ALA A 240 -2.60 -1.28 -16.52
CA ALA A 240 -3.09 -0.43 -17.61
C ALA A 240 -1.92 -0.12 -18.56
N ARG A 241 -2.17 -0.19 -19.86
CA ARG A 241 -1.19 0.13 -20.89
C ARG A 241 -1.00 1.63 -21.01
#